data_01ef92cc7a341e91c05607146d829faa
#
_entry.id   01ef92cc7a341e91c05607146d829faa
#
_cell.length_a   1.000
_cell.length_b   1.000
_cell.length_c   1.000
_cell.angle_alpha   90.00
_cell.angle_beta   90.00
_cell.angle_gamma   90.00
#
_symmetry.space_group_name_H-M   'P 1'
#
loop_
_entity.id
_entity.type
_entity.pdbx_description
1 polymer ?
#
loop_
_entity_poly.entity_id
_entity_poly.type
_entity_poly.pdbx_seq_one_letter_code
_entity_poly.pdbx_strand_id
1 'polypeptide(L)'
;MPMGIGWMRAFAFTIALSGFGILAAPPAARSQTPPVYKVDPFWPKRLPNKWSMQQIVDIYVDKEDHIWVLNRASDARPDELGAATKPPRTECCVIGPEVVEFDTDGSVLRAWGSKDYVPGWPGRLQTIGVDRDENVWISGTTPGDSIIKFTRDGKFLWDFGHRGPKVPASEVKQNNQQTDIFPPGIAAFEFDEDAREIYIPDGFLNKRVLVYDMDTGAFKRGWGGKGTPLSEINNDPTPPYDPSGPPPDQKMFAPALHCAHPSKDGFVYVCERGSDRIQVFTKQGKFVKQFWIHPSTQSRGPHCGGPWSMTDPPCGTVYNLTLSTDPQQKYILVADGTNNMVWILNRDDGALVGSFGGTGHYAGQLHWIDSIAMDSKGNVYTGEVEDGKRIQKFVPVK
;
A
#
# COMPACT_ATOMS: atom_id res chain seq x y z
N MET A 1 47.75 -70.82 -62.48
CA MET A 1 47.38 -69.82 -63.48
C MET A 1 45.97 -69.31 -63.13
N PRO A 2 45.66 -68.08 -63.10
CA PRO A 2 46.43 -66.86 -63.14
C PRO A 2 46.27 -65.95 -61.92
N MET A 3 47.03 -64.92 -61.88
CA MET A 3 47.21 -63.81 -60.99
C MET A 3 45.93 -62.98 -60.71
N GLY A 4 45.71 -62.59 -59.48
CA GLY A 4 44.72 -61.60 -59.05
C GLY A 4 45.43 -60.39 -58.44
N ILE A 5 45.17 -59.25 -58.99
CA ILE A 5 45.76 -57.93 -58.69
C ILE A 5 45.14 -57.36 -57.39
N GLY A 6 46.00 -57.03 -56.43
CA GLY A 6 45.56 -56.36 -55.19
C GLY A 6 45.27 -54.86 -55.37
N TRP A 7 44.21 -54.41 -54.82
CA TRP A 7 43.86 -53.00 -54.72
C TRP A 7 44.21 -52.48 -53.32
N MET A 8 45.18 -51.58 -53.25
CA MET A 8 45.43 -50.76 -52.02
C MET A 8 44.34 -49.75 -51.83
N ARG A 9 43.61 -49.83 -50.69
CA ARG A 9 42.74 -48.80 -50.25
C ARG A 9 43.50 -47.84 -49.34
N ALA A 10 43.61 -46.58 -49.76
CA ALA A 10 44.10 -45.48 -48.95
C ALA A 10 43.05 -45.09 -47.93
N PHE A 11 43.36 -45.14 -46.63
CA PHE A 11 42.56 -44.58 -45.55
C PHE A 11 42.91 -43.11 -45.39
N ALA A 12 41.97 -42.22 -45.67
CA ALA A 12 42.03 -40.80 -45.31
C ALA A 12 41.61 -40.64 -43.86
N PHE A 13 42.53 -40.19 -42.99
CA PHE A 13 42.24 -39.79 -41.63
C PHE A 13 41.68 -38.37 -41.66
N THR A 14 40.38 -38.20 -41.32
CA THR A 14 39.78 -36.91 -41.12
C THR A 14 39.95 -36.55 -39.63
N ILE A 15 40.79 -35.57 -39.35
CA ILE A 15 40.94 -34.99 -38.00
C ILE A 15 39.76 -34.03 -37.77
N ALA A 16 38.79 -34.43 -36.92
CA ALA A 16 37.74 -33.54 -36.46
C ALA A 16 38.32 -32.63 -35.36
N LEU A 17 38.54 -31.35 -35.67
CA LEU A 17 38.76 -30.32 -34.65
C LEU A 17 37.47 -30.08 -33.89
N SER A 18 37.33 -30.64 -32.69
CA SER A 18 36.31 -30.26 -31.73
C SER A 18 36.66 -28.89 -31.14
N GLY A 19 36.03 -27.84 -31.66
CA GLY A 19 36.07 -26.52 -31.07
C GLY A 19 35.35 -26.51 -29.70
N PHE A 20 36.10 -26.43 -28.61
CA PHE A 20 35.56 -26.11 -27.28
C PHE A 20 35.10 -24.65 -27.29
N GLY A 21 33.81 -24.44 -27.49
CA GLY A 21 33.19 -23.16 -27.24
C GLY A 21 33.23 -22.87 -25.74
N ILE A 22 34.05 -21.91 -25.32
CA ILE A 22 34.02 -21.36 -23.97
C ILE A 22 32.68 -20.62 -23.84
N LEU A 23 31.68 -21.25 -23.22
CA LEU A 23 30.49 -20.58 -22.74
C LEU A 23 30.94 -19.60 -21.65
N ALA A 24 31.03 -18.31 -21.99
CA ALA A 24 31.21 -17.27 -20.99
C ALA A 24 30.02 -17.33 -20.01
N ALA A 25 30.27 -17.62 -18.75
CA ALA A 25 29.30 -17.54 -17.73
C ALA A 25 28.71 -16.10 -17.71
N PRO A 26 27.39 -15.93 -17.59
CA PRO A 26 26.80 -14.60 -17.46
C PRO A 26 27.46 -13.89 -16.27
N PRO A 27 27.74 -12.58 -16.37
CA PRO A 27 28.33 -11.84 -15.28
C PRO A 27 27.43 -12.03 -14.05
N ALA A 28 28.02 -12.47 -12.95
CA ALA A 28 27.32 -12.59 -11.68
C ALA A 28 26.63 -11.27 -11.39
N ALA A 29 25.31 -11.29 -11.21
CA ALA A 29 24.56 -10.12 -10.84
C ALA A 29 25.21 -9.55 -9.57
N ARG A 30 25.80 -8.35 -9.66
CA ARG A 30 26.32 -7.66 -8.49
C ARG A 30 25.19 -7.56 -7.50
N SER A 31 25.31 -8.22 -6.36
CA SER A 31 24.46 -8.02 -5.19
C SER A 31 24.48 -6.53 -4.89
N GLN A 32 23.44 -5.81 -5.28
CA GLN A 32 23.30 -4.44 -4.86
C GLN A 32 22.99 -4.49 -3.37
N THR A 33 23.77 -3.76 -2.57
CA THR A 33 23.51 -3.58 -1.16
C THR A 33 22.11 -2.98 -0.99
N PRO A 34 21.26 -3.50 -0.10
CA PRO A 34 19.95 -2.94 0.15
C PRO A 34 20.05 -1.46 0.52
N PRO A 35 19.08 -0.63 0.13
CA PRO A 35 19.11 0.78 0.46
C PRO A 35 19.06 1.00 1.98
N VAL A 36 19.88 1.92 2.46
CA VAL A 36 19.85 2.40 3.85
C VAL A 36 19.24 3.79 3.86
N TYR A 37 18.40 4.07 4.83
CA TYR A 37 17.67 5.33 4.90
C TYR A 37 18.04 6.13 6.14
N LYS A 38 17.99 7.45 6.02
CA LYS A 38 18.04 8.39 7.14
C LYS A 38 16.90 9.39 7.03
N VAL A 39 16.35 9.82 8.16
CA VAL A 39 15.30 10.83 8.19
C VAL A 39 15.84 12.19 7.73
N ASP A 40 15.03 12.96 7.01
CA ASP A 40 15.21 14.39 6.80
C ASP A 40 14.40 15.14 7.88
N PRO A 41 15.04 15.64 8.95
CA PRO A 41 14.31 16.23 10.07
C PRO A 41 13.75 17.62 9.77
N PHE A 42 14.06 18.19 8.59
CA PHE A 42 13.62 19.51 8.15
C PHE A 42 12.48 19.44 7.13
N TRP A 43 12.03 18.25 6.78
CA TRP A 43 10.89 18.03 5.91
C TRP A 43 9.68 17.50 6.71
N PRO A 44 8.45 18.01 6.46
CA PRO A 44 8.10 19.14 5.63
C PRO A 44 8.48 20.48 6.28
N LYS A 45 8.44 21.54 5.49
CA LYS A 45 8.59 22.89 6.02
C LYS A 45 7.41 23.26 6.93
N ARG A 46 7.58 24.31 7.72
CA ARG A 46 6.51 24.80 8.59
C ARG A 46 5.24 25.07 7.79
N LEU A 47 4.13 24.50 8.25
CA LEU A 47 2.82 24.68 7.62
C LEU A 47 2.38 26.15 7.70
N PRO A 48 1.74 26.68 6.64
CA PRO A 48 1.20 28.04 6.64
C PRO A 48 -0.01 28.16 7.57
N ASN A 49 -0.51 29.37 7.78
CA ASN A 49 -1.78 29.69 8.44
C ASN A 49 -1.96 29.07 9.84
N LYS A 50 -0.85 28.76 10.53
CA LYS A 50 -0.85 28.07 11.83
C LYS A 50 -1.52 26.69 11.79
N TRP A 51 -1.51 26.01 10.65
CA TRP A 51 -2.09 24.68 10.53
C TRP A 51 -1.34 23.65 11.36
N SER A 52 -2.11 22.73 11.94
CA SER A 52 -1.64 21.45 12.46
C SER A 52 -2.25 20.31 11.62
N MET A 53 -1.43 19.31 11.34
CA MET A 53 -1.92 18.06 10.75
C MET A 53 -2.50 17.18 11.86
N GLN A 54 -3.46 16.36 11.47
CA GLN A 54 -4.02 15.31 12.29
C GLN A 54 -3.52 13.95 11.81
N GLN A 55 -4.29 12.91 11.90
CA GLN A 55 -3.88 11.59 11.44
C GLN A 55 -3.59 11.61 9.93
N ILE A 56 -2.37 11.22 9.56
CA ILE A 56 -1.99 11.09 8.16
C ILE A 56 -2.31 9.66 7.73
N VAL A 57 -3.47 9.52 7.11
CA VAL A 57 -4.05 8.20 6.82
C VAL A 57 -3.58 7.63 5.49
N ASP A 58 -3.20 8.50 4.55
CA ASP A 58 -2.61 8.04 3.31
C ASP A 58 -1.72 9.10 2.67
N ILE A 59 -0.78 8.64 1.86
CA ILE A 59 0.19 9.44 1.12
C ILE A 59 0.28 8.89 -0.29
N TYR A 60 0.24 9.78 -1.27
CA TYR A 60 0.50 9.46 -2.66
C TYR A 60 1.62 10.34 -3.22
N VAL A 61 2.50 9.78 -4.03
CA VAL A 61 3.51 10.55 -4.78
C VAL A 61 3.12 10.53 -6.25
N ASP A 62 2.91 11.71 -6.81
CA ASP A 62 2.50 11.85 -8.21
C ASP A 62 3.69 11.76 -9.19
N LYS A 63 3.42 11.82 -10.48
CA LYS A 63 4.43 11.72 -11.55
C LYS A 63 5.46 12.86 -11.56
N GLU A 64 5.17 13.95 -10.84
CA GLU A 64 6.05 15.12 -10.69
C GLU A 64 6.84 15.09 -9.39
N ASP A 65 6.74 13.98 -8.64
CA ASP A 65 7.29 13.78 -7.29
C ASP A 65 6.64 14.69 -6.22
N HIS A 66 5.45 15.26 -6.47
CA HIS A 66 4.72 15.96 -5.42
C HIS A 66 4.08 14.97 -4.46
N ILE A 67 4.05 15.35 -3.19
CA ILE A 67 3.59 14.49 -2.11
C ILE A 67 2.19 14.95 -1.70
N TRP A 68 1.21 14.12 -2.02
CA TRP A 68 -0.19 14.30 -1.64
C TRP A 68 -0.46 13.61 -0.33
N VAL A 69 -1.06 14.32 0.60
CA VAL A 69 -1.29 13.86 1.97
C VAL A 69 -2.77 13.97 2.28
N LEU A 70 -3.33 12.89 2.79
CA LEU A 70 -4.69 12.87 3.32
C LEU A 70 -4.66 13.02 4.84
N ASN A 71 -5.10 14.19 5.30
CA ASN A 71 -5.16 14.59 6.70
C ASN A 71 -6.57 14.35 7.25
N ARG A 72 -6.74 13.36 8.13
CA ARG A 72 -8.03 13.05 8.73
C ARG A 72 -8.35 14.05 9.86
N ALA A 73 -8.86 15.21 9.47
CA ALA A 73 -9.20 16.31 10.38
C ALA A 73 -10.35 15.95 11.35
N SER A 74 -11.22 15.02 10.97
CA SER A 74 -12.34 14.54 11.82
C SER A 74 -11.89 13.90 13.13
N ASP A 75 -10.66 13.42 13.19
CA ASP A 75 -10.08 12.73 14.34
C ASP A 75 -9.29 13.67 15.28
N ALA A 76 -9.45 15.00 15.12
CA ALA A 76 -8.86 15.99 16.01
C ALA A 76 -9.47 15.91 17.41
N ARG A 77 -8.61 15.94 18.43
CA ARG A 77 -9.05 15.88 19.82
C ARG A 77 -9.37 17.28 20.39
N PRO A 78 -10.21 17.39 21.41
CA PRO A 78 -10.59 18.69 22.00
C PRO A 78 -9.41 19.53 22.49
N ASP A 79 -8.34 18.92 22.97
CA ASP A 79 -7.12 19.60 23.41
C ASP A 79 -6.32 20.23 22.25
N GLU A 80 -6.53 19.78 21.01
CA GLU A 80 -5.91 20.30 19.80
C GLU A 80 -6.70 21.44 19.14
N LEU A 81 -7.90 21.74 19.63
CA LEU A 81 -8.84 22.69 19.05
C LEU A 81 -8.82 24.07 19.70
N GLY A 82 -7.84 24.37 20.55
CA GLY A 82 -7.84 25.59 21.36
C GLY A 82 -7.94 26.89 20.54
N ALA A 83 -7.28 26.98 19.39
CA ALA A 83 -7.37 28.14 18.52
C ALA A 83 -8.68 28.24 17.73
N ALA A 84 -9.42 27.16 17.60
CA ALA A 84 -10.70 27.10 16.89
C ALA A 84 -11.91 27.41 17.81
N THR A 85 -11.72 27.53 19.12
CA THR A 85 -12.79 27.88 20.06
C THR A 85 -13.24 29.33 19.91
N LYS A 86 -14.44 29.66 20.38
CA LYS A 86 -14.97 31.03 20.34
C LYS A 86 -15.32 31.47 21.76
N PRO A 87 -14.54 32.40 22.41
CA PRO A 87 -13.31 32.99 21.88
C PRO A 87 -12.14 31.98 21.82
N PRO A 88 -11.10 32.23 21.03
CA PRO A 88 -9.91 31.38 21.00
C PRO A 88 -9.24 31.29 22.37
N ARG A 89 -8.84 30.08 22.77
CA ARG A 89 -8.15 29.80 24.04
C ARG A 89 -6.63 29.77 23.88
N THR A 90 -6.15 29.60 22.64
CA THR A 90 -4.71 29.58 22.29
C THR A 90 -4.47 30.32 20.98
N GLU A 91 -3.23 30.75 20.75
CA GLU A 91 -2.82 31.38 19.48
C GLU A 91 -2.56 30.38 18.37
N CYS A 92 -2.15 29.19 18.71
CA CYS A 92 -1.90 28.03 17.84
C CYS A 92 -2.74 26.84 18.35
N CYS A 93 -3.21 25.97 17.55
CA CYS A 93 -3.15 25.89 16.11
C CYS A 93 -4.56 25.68 15.58
N VAL A 94 -4.76 25.79 14.29
CA VAL A 94 -6.01 25.42 13.63
C VAL A 94 -5.78 24.14 12.84
N ILE A 95 -6.80 23.33 12.72
CA ILE A 95 -6.71 22.10 11.92
C ILE A 95 -6.51 22.48 10.45
N GLY A 96 -5.53 21.89 9.82
CA GLY A 96 -5.25 22.08 8.40
C GLY A 96 -6.31 21.44 7.51
N PRO A 97 -6.35 21.81 6.21
CA PRO A 97 -7.19 21.15 5.21
C PRO A 97 -6.98 19.65 5.13
N GLU A 98 -7.98 18.93 4.62
CA GLU A 98 -7.95 17.46 4.59
C GLU A 98 -7.11 16.90 3.45
N VAL A 99 -6.92 17.64 2.35
CA VAL A 99 -6.03 17.31 1.25
C VAL A 99 -4.92 18.36 1.18
N VAL A 100 -3.67 17.93 1.24
CA VAL A 100 -2.50 18.83 1.16
C VAL A 100 -1.49 18.28 0.17
N GLU A 101 -1.05 19.13 -0.75
CA GLU A 101 0.01 18.84 -1.70
C GLU A 101 1.29 19.57 -1.28
N PHE A 102 2.37 18.81 -1.17
CA PHE A 102 3.72 19.34 -0.93
C PHE A 102 4.58 19.15 -2.17
N ASP A 103 5.49 20.09 -2.38
CA ASP A 103 6.61 19.83 -3.28
C ASP A 103 7.70 18.97 -2.63
N THR A 104 8.71 18.62 -3.39
CA THR A 104 9.80 17.74 -2.93
C THR A 104 10.65 18.36 -1.81
N ASP A 105 10.63 19.68 -1.65
CA ASP A 105 11.35 20.42 -0.61
C ASP A 105 10.50 20.62 0.66
N GLY A 106 9.24 20.18 0.65
CA GLY A 106 8.31 20.24 1.78
C GLY A 106 7.50 21.53 1.88
N SER A 107 7.49 22.39 0.85
CA SER A 107 6.60 23.54 0.80
C SER A 107 5.18 23.10 0.41
N VAL A 108 4.16 23.68 1.02
CA VAL A 108 2.77 23.47 0.63
C VAL A 108 2.50 24.15 -0.71
N LEU A 109 2.11 23.39 -1.72
CA LEU A 109 1.71 23.89 -3.03
C LEU A 109 0.21 24.20 -3.07
N ARG A 110 -0.61 23.28 -2.56
CA ARG A 110 -2.08 23.35 -2.51
C ARG A 110 -2.61 22.74 -1.23
N ALA A 111 -3.76 23.22 -0.79
CA ALA A 111 -4.48 22.61 0.30
C ALA A 111 -5.98 22.95 0.20
N TRP A 112 -6.84 21.93 0.29
CA TRP A 112 -8.28 22.05 0.19
C TRP A 112 -8.98 20.87 0.89
N GLY A 113 -10.30 20.93 0.95
CA GLY A 113 -11.09 19.88 1.57
C GLY A 113 -11.33 20.12 3.07
N SER A 114 -12.53 19.84 3.49
CA SER A 114 -12.98 19.90 4.88
C SER A 114 -14.28 19.09 5.00
N LYS A 115 -14.70 18.80 6.19
CA LYS A 115 -16.03 18.22 6.42
C LYS A 115 -17.09 18.98 5.62
N ASP A 116 -17.92 18.25 4.90
CA ASP A 116 -19.00 18.80 4.07
C ASP A 116 -18.54 19.67 2.88
N TYR A 117 -17.28 19.48 2.42
CA TYR A 117 -16.72 20.22 1.28
C TYR A 117 -17.57 20.13 0.01
N VAL A 118 -18.07 18.93 -0.28
CA VAL A 118 -19.05 18.66 -1.33
C VAL A 118 -20.07 17.62 -0.84
N PRO A 119 -21.27 17.53 -1.43
CA PRO A 119 -22.19 16.44 -1.15
C PRO A 119 -21.53 15.09 -1.37
N GLY A 120 -21.59 14.20 -0.39
CA GLY A 120 -20.96 12.89 -0.44
C GLY A 120 -19.48 12.87 -0.07
N TRP A 121 -18.92 13.97 0.47
CA TRP A 121 -17.59 13.95 1.08
C TRP A 121 -17.50 12.80 2.08
N PRO A 122 -16.41 12.01 2.07
CA PRO A 122 -16.29 10.85 2.96
C PRO A 122 -16.38 11.22 4.44
N GLY A 123 -17.15 10.45 5.20
CA GLY A 123 -17.37 10.72 6.61
C GLY A 123 -16.12 10.52 7.47
N ARG A 124 -15.27 9.56 7.10
CA ARG A 124 -13.98 9.30 7.72
C ARG A 124 -12.98 8.94 6.64
N LEU A 125 -12.15 9.90 6.25
CA LEU A 125 -11.16 9.76 5.17
C LEU A 125 -10.19 8.60 5.42
N GLN A 126 -9.79 7.91 4.34
CA GLN A 126 -8.88 6.77 4.46
C GLN A 126 -7.83 6.69 3.34
N THR A 127 -8.15 7.01 2.10
CA THR A 127 -7.22 6.78 0.99
C THR A 127 -7.28 7.90 -0.05
N ILE A 128 -6.12 8.18 -0.65
CA ILE A 128 -5.92 9.20 -1.68
C ILE A 128 -5.09 8.63 -2.82
N GLY A 129 -5.39 9.04 -4.05
CA GLY A 129 -4.56 8.77 -5.22
C GLY A 129 -4.63 9.93 -6.19
N VAL A 130 -3.64 10.04 -7.06
CA VAL A 130 -3.60 11.05 -8.14
C VAL A 130 -3.36 10.33 -9.45
N ASP A 131 -4.31 10.47 -10.40
CA ASP A 131 -4.20 9.82 -11.69
C ASP A 131 -3.22 10.57 -12.64
N ARG A 132 -2.89 9.94 -13.76
CA ARG A 132 -1.95 10.53 -14.75
C ARG A 132 -2.39 11.88 -15.31
N ASP A 133 -3.69 12.18 -15.22
CA ASP A 133 -4.29 13.45 -15.66
C ASP A 133 -4.32 14.50 -14.54
N GLU A 134 -3.63 14.19 -13.41
CA GLU A 134 -3.51 15.04 -12.20
C GLU A 134 -4.84 15.25 -11.47
N ASN A 135 -5.80 14.36 -11.63
CA ASN A 135 -7.01 14.39 -10.83
C ASN A 135 -6.79 13.65 -9.51
N VAL A 136 -7.33 14.20 -8.45
CA VAL A 136 -7.23 13.67 -7.10
C VAL A 136 -8.45 12.83 -6.77
N TRP A 137 -8.20 11.62 -6.31
CA TRP A 137 -9.23 10.67 -5.92
C TRP A 137 -9.13 10.44 -4.42
N ILE A 138 -10.24 10.46 -3.71
CA ILE A 138 -10.27 10.20 -2.28
C ILE A 138 -11.42 9.26 -1.92
N SER A 139 -11.26 8.54 -0.81
CA SER A 139 -12.34 7.76 -0.23
C SER A 139 -12.23 7.70 1.30
N GLY A 140 -13.20 7.03 1.92
CA GLY A 140 -13.28 6.87 3.36
C GLY A 140 -13.88 5.54 3.79
N THR A 141 -13.99 5.36 5.10
CA THR A 141 -14.41 4.10 5.73
C THR A 141 -15.79 4.17 6.37
N THR A 142 -16.50 5.30 6.27
CA THR A 142 -17.87 5.38 6.78
C THR A 142 -18.81 4.60 5.87
N PRO A 143 -19.76 3.82 6.43
CA PRO A 143 -20.76 3.15 5.61
C PRO A 143 -21.48 4.12 4.67
N GLY A 144 -21.51 3.78 3.38
CA GLY A 144 -22.04 4.64 2.34
C GLY A 144 -21.03 5.62 1.70
N ASP A 145 -19.77 5.62 2.13
CA ASP A 145 -18.72 6.33 1.41
C ASP A 145 -18.48 5.70 0.03
N SER A 146 -17.95 6.52 -0.89
CA SER A 146 -17.57 6.15 -2.26
C SER A 146 -16.18 6.70 -2.57
N ILE A 147 -15.64 6.40 -3.73
CA ILE A 147 -14.49 7.11 -4.28
C ILE A 147 -14.99 8.35 -5.00
N ILE A 148 -14.41 9.50 -4.71
CA ILE A 148 -14.78 10.77 -5.31
C ILE A 148 -13.55 11.37 -6.01
N LYS A 149 -13.75 11.86 -7.22
CA LYS A 149 -12.72 12.44 -8.07
C LYS A 149 -12.83 13.95 -8.15
N PHE A 150 -11.70 14.62 -8.07
CA PHE A 150 -11.55 16.08 -8.13
C PHE A 150 -10.48 16.48 -9.14
N THR A 151 -10.52 17.73 -9.57
CA THR A 151 -9.33 18.35 -10.16
C THR A 151 -8.26 18.52 -9.10
N ARG A 152 -7.03 18.79 -9.51
CA ARG A 152 -5.90 19.10 -8.61
C ARG A 152 -6.23 20.24 -7.63
N ASP A 153 -7.03 21.22 -8.03
CA ASP A 153 -7.43 22.37 -7.21
C ASP A 153 -8.71 22.12 -6.37
N GLY A 154 -9.17 20.88 -6.28
CA GLY A 154 -10.32 20.50 -5.45
C GLY A 154 -11.71 20.72 -6.05
N LYS A 155 -11.84 20.99 -7.34
CA LYS A 155 -13.14 21.06 -7.99
C LYS A 155 -13.68 19.63 -8.20
N PHE A 156 -14.89 19.36 -7.73
CA PHE A 156 -15.56 18.07 -7.92
C PHE A 156 -15.73 17.74 -9.42
N LEU A 157 -15.40 16.52 -9.78
CA LEU A 157 -15.51 15.99 -11.13
C LEU A 157 -16.51 14.83 -11.23
N TRP A 158 -16.39 13.84 -10.32
CA TRP A 158 -17.12 12.60 -10.48
C TRP A 158 -17.25 11.84 -9.15
N ASP A 159 -18.32 11.09 -9.00
CA ASP A 159 -18.56 10.13 -7.94
C ASP A 159 -18.57 8.72 -8.54
N PHE A 160 -17.65 7.87 -8.09
CA PHE A 160 -17.50 6.51 -8.60
C PHE A 160 -18.76 5.64 -8.36
N GLY A 161 -19.57 6.01 -7.38
CA GLY A 161 -20.77 5.25 -7.01
C GLY A 161 -20.46 4.06 -6.11
N HIS A 162 -21.17 2.96 -6.32
CA HIS A 162 -21.02 1.70 -5.55
C HIS A 162 -21.20 1.87 -4.04
N ARG A 163 -22.01 2.87 -3.65
CA ARG A 163 -22.25 3.20 -2.25
C ARG A 163 -23.02 2.10 -1.54
N GLY A 164 -22.51 1.68 -0.41
CA GLY A 164 -23.24 0.82 0.52
C GLY A 164 -24.35 1.58 1.25
N PRO A 165 -25.15 0.88 2.05
CA PRO A 165 -26.20 1.52 2.84
C PRO A 165 -25.58 2.44 3.91
N LYS A 166 -26.19 3.60 4.11
CA LYS A 166 -25.85 4.52 5.20
C LYS A 166 -26.49 4.04 6.51
N VAL A 167 -25.89 3.05 7.13
CA VAL A 167 -26.31 2.45 8.39
C VAL A 167 -25.19 2.54 9.43
N PRO A 168 -25.46 2.38 10.72
CA PRO A 168 -24.42 2.25 11.73
C PRO A 168 -23.43 1.12 11.34
N ALA A 169 -22.15 1.32 11.61
CA ALA A 169 -21.12 0.34 11.26
C ALA A 169 -21.38 -1.06 11.83
N SER A 170 -22.03 -1.14 13.00
CA SER A 170 -22.43 -2.40 13.64
C SER A 170 -23.53 -3.18 12.88
N GLU A 171 -24.26 -2.52 11.99
CA GLU A 171 -25.33 -3.13 11.20
C GLU A 171 -24.87 -3.55 9.79
N VAL A 172 -23.67 -3.13 9.39
CA VAL A 172 -23.09 -3.50 8.09
C VAL A 172 -22.74 -4.99 8.10
N LYS A 173 -23.13 -5.68 7.04
CA LYS A 173 -22.86 -7.11 6.87
C LYS A 173 -21.87 -7.35 5.71
N GLN A 174 -21.13 -8.44 5.81
CA GLN A 174 -20.31 -8.93 4.70
C GLN A 174 -21.16 -9.17 3.46
N ASN A 175 -20.64 -8.73 2.30
CA ASN A 175 -21.27 -8.94 1.00
C ASN A 175 -20.27 -9.41 -0.05
N ASN A 176 -19.40 -10.34 0.31
CA ASN A 176 -18.25 -10.80 -0.49
C ASN A 176 -18.58 -11.15 -1.95
N GLN A 177 -19.82 -11.49 -2.25
CA GLN A 177 -20.27 -11.92 -3.58
C GLN A 177 -20.92 -10.79 -4.41
N GLN A 178 -21.25 -9.65 -3.78
CA GLN A 178 -21.83 -8.49 -4.46
C GLN A 178 -20.72 -7.54 -4.88
N THR A 179 -20.75 -7.09 -6.14
CA THR A 179 -19.68 -6.28 -6.72
C THR A 179 -20.08 -4.83 -7.00
N ASP A 180 -21.32 -4.50 -6.71
CA ASP A 180 -21.93 -3.19 -6.94
C ASP A 180 -21.97 -2.31 -5.69
N ILE A 181 -21.44 -2.80 -4.55
CA ILE A 181 -21.48 -2.10 -3.26
C ILE A 181 -20.14 -2.24 -2.52
N PHE A 182 -19.68 -1.17 -1.89
CA PHE A 182 -18.55 -1.15 -0.95
C PHE A 182 -19.03 -0.97 0.49
N PRO A 183 -19.32 -2.01 1.27
CA PRO A 183 -19.55 -1.94 2.69
C PRO A 183 -18.28 -2.35 3.46
N PRO A 184 -17.94 -1.75 4.52
CA PRO A 184 -18.30 -0.50 5.20
C PRO A 184 -17.50 0.71 4.72
N GLY A 185 -17.01 0.72 3.52
CA GLY A 185 -16.05 1.65 2.95
C GLY A 185 -14.79 0.92 2.49
N ILE A 186 -13.88 1.60 1.85
CA ILE A 186 -12.68 1.04 1.24
C ILE A 186 -11.44 1.32 2.09
N ALA A 187 -10.58 0.30 2.24
CA ALA A 187 -9.32 0.43 2.97
C ALA A 187 -8.29 1.26 2.18
N ALA A 188 -8.18 0.98 0.88
CA ALA A 188 -7.30 1.67 -0.05
C ALA A 188 -7.81 1.51 -1.48
N PHE A 189 -7.22 2.21 -2.40
CA PHE A 189 -7.28 1.92 -3.83
C PHE A 189 -5.95 2.26 -4.49
N GLU A 190 -5.62 1.56 -5.57
CA GLU A 190 -4.40 1.74 -6.33
C GLU A 190 -4.70 1.70 -7.83
N PHE A 191 -3.97 2.50 -8.61
CA PHE A 191 -4.16 2.59 -10.04
C PHE A 191 -3.21 1.70 -10.83
N ASP A 192 -3.74 1.03 -11.83
CA ASP A 192 -3.00 0.54 -12.98
C ASP A 192 -3.32 1.47 -14.16
N GLU A 193 -2.55 2.51 -14.28
CA GLU A 193 -2.78 3.57 -15.26
C GLU A 193 -2.68 3.09 -16.72
N ASP A 194 -1.86 2.09 -16.98
CA ASP A 194 -1.70 1.55 -18.33
C ASP A 194 -2.88 0.69 -18.74
N ALA A 195 -3.48 -0.03 -17.80
CA ALA A 195 -4.68 -0.83 -18.01
C ALA A 195 -5.97 -0.04 -17.79
N ARG A 196 -5.91 1.20 -17.29
CA ARG A 196 -7.05 2.01 -16.84
C ARG A 196 -7.90 1.24 -15.84
N GLU A 197 -7.25 0.69 -14.82
CA GLU A 197 -7.88 -0.12 -13.78
C GLU A 197 -7.59 0.43 -12.40
N ILE A 198 -8.58 0.33 -11.52
CA ILE A 198 -8.45 0.62 -10.10
C ILE A 198 -8.62 -0.67 -9.30
N TYR A 199 -7.66 -0.96 -8.43
CA TYR A 199 -7.61 -2.12 -7.54
C TYR A 199 -8.05 -1.70 -6.15
N ILE A 200 -9.04 -2.36 -5.60
CA ILE A 200 -9.66 -2.03 -4.33
C ILE A 200 -9.56 -3.24 -3.39
N PRO A 201 -8.73 -3.19 -2.34
CA PRO A 201 -8.75 -4.15 -1.25
C PRO A 201 -9.99 -3.88 -0.36
N ASP A 202 -11.09 -4.54 -0.65
CA ASP A 202 -12.32 -4.49 0.14
C ASP A 202 -12.22 -5.47 1.32
N GLY A 203 -11.54 -5.04 2.38
CA GLY A 203 -11.04 -5.95 3.40
C GLY A 203 -11.22 -5.53 4.86
N PHE A 204 -11.86 -4.41 5.19
CA PHE A 204 -12.18 -4.13 6.61
C PHE A 204 -13.24 -5.06 7.17
N LEU A 205 -14.20 -5.46 6.35
CA LEU A 205 -15.22 -6.43 6.68
C LEU A 205 -15.23 -7.61 5.73
N ASN A 206 -15.13 -7.35 4.42
CA ASN A 206 -15.06 -8.34 3.38
C ASN A 206 -13.66 -8.98 3.27
N LYS A 207 -13.52 -9.96 2.37
CA LYS A 207 -12.30 -10.77 2.21
C LYS A 207 -11.90 -10.87 0.75
N ARG A 208 -11.84 -9.71 0.05
CA ARG A 208 -11.70 -9.70 -1.42
C ARG A 208 -10.90 -8.50 -1.93
N VAL A 209 -10.34 -8.68 -3.12
CA VAL A 209 -9.85 -7.60 -3.97
C VAL A 209 -10.82 -7.45 -5.13
N LEU A 210 -11.20 -6.22 -5.45
CA LEU A 210 -12.05 -5.88 -6.58
C LEU A 210 -11.28 -5.01 -7.56
N VAL A 211 -11.57 -5.18 -8.85
CA VAL A 211 -10.96 -4.39 -9.93
C VAL A 211 -12.07 -3.81 -10.78
N TYR A 212 -11.99 -2.50 -10.97
CA TYR A 212 -12.93 -1.74 -11.78
C TYR A 212 -12.22 -0.97 -12.88
N ASP A 213 -12.97 -0.57 -13.86
CA ASP A 213 -12.55 0.35 -14.89
C ASP A 213 -12.52 1.78 -14.33
N MET A 214 -11.40 2.49 -14.48
CA MET A 214 -11.20 3.83 -13.92
C MET A 214 -12.08 4.90 -14.57
N ASP A 215 -12.47 4.70 -15.83
CA ASP A 215 -13.20 5.71 -16.61
C ASP A 215 -14.71 5.58 -16.46
N THR A 216 -15.20 4.36 -16.27
CA THR A 216 -16.63 4.06 -16.24
C THR A 216 -17.15 3.61 -14.87
N GLY A 217 -16.25 3.18 -13.98
CA GLY A 217 -16.63 2.55 -12.72
C GLY A 217 -17.20 1.13 -12.88
N ALA A 218 -17.11 0.54 -14.05
CA ALA A 218 -17.66 -0.79 -14.30
C ALA A 218 -16.79 -1.88 -13.63
N PHE A 219 -17.42 -2.83 -12.96
CA PHE A 219 -16.73 -3.99 -12.39
C PHE A 219 -16.10 -4.83 -13.51
N LYS A 220 -14.83 -5.19 -13.34
CA LYS A 220 -14.09 -6.05 -14.29
C LYS A 220 -13.86 -7.45 -13.76
N ARG A 221 -13.37 -7.58 -12.52
CA ARG A 221 -13.06 -8.87 -11.88
C ARG A 221 -12.79 -8.68 -10.40
N GLY A 222 -12.68 -9.79 -9.65
CA GLY A 222 -12.27 -9.78 -8.26
C GLY A 222 -11.96 -11.18 -7.78
N TRP A 223 -11.28 -11.29 -6.63
CA TRP A 223 -10.86 -12.56 -6.04
C TRP A 223 -10.65 -12.44 -4.54
N GLY A 224 -10.68 -13.61 -3.88
CA GLY A 224 -10.33 -13.78 -2.48
C GLY A 224 -8.90 -14.27 -2.27
N GLY A 225 -8.55 -14.59 -1.05
CA GLY A 225 -7.25 -15.17 -0.70
C GLY A 225 -6.92 -16.39 -1.55
N LYS A 226 -5.64 -16.55 -1.91
CA LYS A 226 -5.13 -17.59 -2.81
C LYS A 226 -5.87 -17.72 -4.15
N GLY A 227 -6.46 -16.62 -4.64
CA GLY A 227 -7.16 -16.57 -5.91
C GLY A 227 -8.55 -17.23 -5.88
N THR A 228 -9.15 -17.33 -4.70
CA THR A 228 -10.51 -17.87 -4.55
C THR A 228 -11.52 -17.03 -5.34
N PRO A 229 -12.36 -17.64 -6.21
CA PRO A 229 -13.43 -16.95 -6.91
C PRO A 229 -14.39 -16.26 -5.93
N LEU A 230 -14.94 -15.10 -6.29
CA LEU A 230 -15.85 -14.34 -5.42
C LEU A 230 -17.05 -15.19 -4.95
N SER A 231 -17.57 -16.07 -5.82
CA SER A 231 -18.69 -16.96 -5.51
C SER A 231 -18.38 -18.02 -4.43
N GLU A 232 -17.10 -18.29 -4.18
CA GLU A 232 -16.64 -19.26 -3.18
C GLU A 232 -16.20 -18.61 -1.86
N ILE A 233 -16.18 -17.29 -1.78
CA ILE A 233 -15.79 -16.60 -0.55
C ILE A 233 -16.95 -16.73 0.46
N ASN A 234 -16.66 -17.37 1.59
CA ASN A 234 -17.61 -17.51 2.67
C ASN A 234 -17.48 -16.40 3.72
N ASN A 235 -18.52 -16.27 4.54
CA ASN A 235 -18.58 -15.30 5.64
C ASN A 235 -18.16 -15.92 6.99
N ASP A 236 -17.56 -17.12 6.97
CA ASP A 236 -17.13 -17.79 8.20
C ASP A 236 -16.12 -16.91 8.98
N PRO A 237 -16.12 -16.95 10.29
CA PRO A 237 -15.13 -16.27 11.11
C PRO A 237 -13.71 -16.66 10.69
N THR A 238 -12.80 -15.70 10.67
CA THR A 238 -11.38 -15.99 10.49
C THR A 238 -10.87 -16.74 11.73
N PRO A 239 -10.13 -17.84 11.57
CA PRO A 239 -9.56 -18.57 12.72
C PRO A 239 -8.72 -17.65 13.63
N PRO A 240 -8.64 -17.93 14.94
CA PRO A 240 -7.75 -17.20 15.84
C PRO A 240 -6.31 -17.17 15.33
N TYR A 241 -5.57 -16.15 15.72
CA TYR A 241 -4.14 -16.04 15.43
C TYR A 241 -3.34 -16.53 16.63
N ASP A 242 -2.34 -17.37 16.38
CA ASP A 242 -1.36 -17.82 17.38
C ASP A 242 0.04 -17.35 16.96
N PRO A 243 0.59 -16.29 17.58
CA PRO A 243 1.91 -15.78 17.22
C PRO A 243 3.06 -16.71 17.62
N SER A 244 2.80 -17.74 18.45
CA SER A 244 3.78 -18.77 18.79
C SER A 244 3.70 -20.00 17.89
N GLY A 245 2.66 -20.09 17.07
CA GLY A 245 2.42 -21.17 16.12
C GLY A 245 3.07 -20.93 14.76
N PRO A 246 2.83 -21.84 13.80
CA PRO A 246 3.25 -21.63 12.43
C PRO A 246 2.50 -20.45 11.81
N PRO A 247 3.11 -19.71 10.85
CA PRO A 247 2.42 -18.64 10.14
C PRO A 247 1.10 -19.12 9.52
N PRO A 248 0.02 -18.32 9.64
CA PRO A 248 -1.30 -18.75 9.19
C PRO A 248 -1.34 -18.89 7.65
N ASP A 249 -1.74 -20.04 7.19
CA ASP A 249 -1.83 -20.36 5.75
C ASP A 249 -3.27 -20.66 5.29
N GLN A 250 -4.27 -20.01 5.90
CA GLN A 250 -5.65 -20.15 5.52
C GLN A 250 -5.90 -19.71 4.05
N LYS A 251 -6.87 -20.35 3.38
CA LYS A 251 -7.24 -20.04 2.00
C LYS A 251 -7.85 -18.65 1.88
N MET A 252 -8.78 -18.29 2.75
CA MET A 252 -9.46 -16.99 2.72
C MET A 252 -8.56 -15.88 3.25
N PHE A 253 -8.74 -14.67 2.77
CA PHE A 253 -8.16 -13.51 3.43
C PHE A 253 -8.70 -13.34 4.84
N ALA A 254 -7.84 -12.87 5.75
CA ALA A 254 -8.28 -12.35 7.04
C ALA A 254 -8.44 -10.82 6.96
N PRO A 255 -9.47 -10.26 7.58
CA PRO A 255 -9.51 -8.80 7.76
C PRO A 255 -8.33 -8.32 8.64
N ALA A 256 -7.73 -7.15 8.39
CA ALA A 256 -8.05 -6.21 7.35
C ALA A 256 -7.11 -6.39 6.16
N LEU A 257 -7.63 -6.20 4.94
CA LEU A 257 -6.82 -5.98 3.75
C LEU A 257 -6.60 -4.48 3.63
N HIS A 258 -5.33 -4.05 3.58
CA HIS A 258 -4.99 -2.62 3.59
C HIS A 258 -4.45 -2.09 2.27
N CYS A 259 -3.89 -2.93 1.40
CA CYS A 259 -3.43 -2.50 0.08
C CYS A 259 -3.63 -3.58 -0.99
N ALA A 260 -3.66 -3.16 -2.26
CA ALA A 260 -3.62 -4.04 -3.44
C ALA A 260 -2.79 -3.36 -4.54
N HIS A 261 -1.46 -3.35 -4.39
CA HIS A 261 -0.52 -2.55 -5.17
C HIS A 261 -0.10 -3.25 -6.47
N PRO A 262 -0.47 -2.73 -7.67
CA PRO A 262 -0.03 -3.27 -8.96
C PRO A 262 1.46 -2.97 -9.22
N SER A 263 2.18 -3.95 -9.73
CA SER A 263 3.56 -3.78 -10.19
C SER A 263 3.67 -3.60 -11.71
N LYS A 264 4.78 -3.04 -12.17
CA LYS A 264 5.05 -2.79 -13.59
C LYS A 264 5.15 -4.08 -14.42
N ASP A 265 5.53 -5.18 -13.79
CA ASP A 265 5.73 -6.49 -14.43
C ASP A 265 4.51 -7.43 -14.34
N GLY A 266 3.33 -6.90 -14.01
CA GLY A 266 2.05 -7.62 -14.14
C GLY A 266 1.58 -8.36 -12.90
N PHE A 267 2.12 -8.07 -11.72
CA PHE A 267 1.66 -8.63 -10.46
C PHE A 267 0.88 -7.62 -9.61
N VAL A 268 0.17 -8.13 -8.62
CA VAL A 268 -0.54 -7.34 -7.60
C VAL A 268 -0.14 -7.86 -6.23
N TYR A 269 0.34 -6.97 -5.38
CA TYR A 269 0.77 -7.24 -4.01
C TYR A 269 -0.33 -6.83 -3.05
N VAL A 270 -0.88 -7.76 -2.31
CA VAL A 270 -2.02 -7.54 -1.41
C VAL A 270 -1.56 -7.60 0.03
N CYS A 271 -1.74 -6.49 0.76
CA CYS A 271 -1.45 -6.37 2.19
C CYS A 271 -2.56 -7.02 3.01
N GLU A 272 -2.27 -8.16 3.62
CA GLU A 272 -3.19 -8.86 4.51
C GLU A 272 -2.72 -8.69 5.96
N ARG A 273 -3.06 -7.55 6.55
CA ARG A 273 -2.68 -7.18 7.91
C ARG A 273 -3.14 -8.23 8.93
N GLY A 274 -4.38 -8.73 8.79
CA GLY A 274 -4.92 -9.74 9.70
C GLY A 274 -4.23 -11.12 9.68
N SER A 275 -3.17 -11.29 8.88
CA SER A 275 -2.37 -12.52 8.80
C SER A 275 -0.88 -12.27 8.67
N ASP A 276 -0.42 -11.04 8.87
CA ASP A 276 0.99 -10.64 8.74
C ASP A 276 1.61 -11.08 7.42
N ARG A 277 0.85 -11.06 6.33
CA ARG A 277 1.34 -11.55 5.05
C ARG A 277 1.04 -10.64 3.88
N ILE A 278 1.89 -10.77 2.87
CA ILE A 278 1.65 -10.24 1.54
C ILE A 278 1.34 -11.42 0.64
N GLN A 279 0.21 -11.39 -0.05
CA GLN A 279 -0.09 -12.33 -1.13
C GLN A 279 0.15 -11.65 -2.49
N VAL A 280 0.79 -12.37 -3.39
CA VAL A 280 1.11 -11.89 -4.74
C VAL A 280 0.25 -12.63 -5.76
N PHE A 281 -0.38 -11.87 -6.63
CA PHE A 281 -1.27 -12.38 -7.68
C PHE A 281 -0.82 -11.84 -9.04
N THR A 282 -1.23 -12.51 -10.12
CA THR A 282 -1.28 -11.85 -11.44
C THR A 282 -2.37 -10.77 -11.44
N LYS A 283 -2.33 -9.84 -12.38
CA LYS A 283 -3.41 -8.84 -12.57
C LYS A 283 -4.79 -9.48 -12.84
N GLN A 284 -4.85 -10.77 -13.20
CA GLN A 284 -6.08 -11.55 -13.38
C GLN A 284 -6.55 -12.25 -12.10
N GLY A 285 -5.86 -12.06 -10.96
CA GLY A 285 -6.23 -12.65 -9.68
C GLY A 285 -5.73 -14.07 -9.45
N LYS A 286 -4.85 -14.62 -10.32
CA LYS A 286 -4.24 -15.93 -10.08
C LYS A 286 -3.15 -15.81 -9.02
N PHE A 287 -3.26 -16.58 -7.95
CA PHE A 287 -2.24 -16.63 -6.89
C PHE A 287 -0.89 -17.09 -7.43
N VAL A 288 0.19 -16.43 -6.99
CA VAL A 288 1.57 -16.71 -7.39
C VAL A 288 2.41 -17.16 -6.21
N LYS A 289 2.50 -16.35 -5.16
CA LYS A 289 3.32 -16.61 -3.97
C LYS A 289 2.83 -15.75 -2.79
N GLN A 290 3.43 -15.99 -1.63
CA GLN A 290 3.16 -15.18 -0.43
C GLN A 290 4.41 -15.05 0.42
N PHE A 291 4.44 -14.01 1.24
CA PHE A 291 5.48 -13.77 2.24
C PHE A 291 4.83 -13.44 3.58
N TRP A 292 5.44 -13.85 4.68
CA TRP A 292 5.04 -13.42 6.02
C TRP A 292 6.04 -12.40 6.56
N ILE A 293 5.51 -11.40 7.24
CA ILE A 293 6.26 -10.29 7.78
C ILE A 293 6.13 -10.35 9.30
N HIS A 294 7.17 -10.78 10.00
CA HIS A 294 7.19 -10.92 11.45
C HIS A 294 5.94 -11.63 12.03
N PRO A 295 5.64 -12.86 11.60
CA PRO A 295 4.42 -13.57 11.96
C PRO A 295 4.32 -13.95 13.45
N SER A 296 5.33 -13.68 14.26
CA SER A 296 5.29 -13.73 15.73
C SER A 296 4.58 -12.51 16.35
N THR A 297 4.20 -11.52 15.56
CA THR A 297 3.38 -10.39 16.00
C THR A 297 1.91 -10.80 16.04
N GLN A 298 1.16 -10.39 17.07
CA GLN A 298 -0.28 -10.64 17.11
C GLN A 298 -0.97 -9.91 15.96
N SER A 299 -1.68 -10.61 15.09
CA SER A 299 -2.33 -9.98 13.92
C SER A 299 -3.85 -9.80 14.08
N ARG A 300 -4.48 -10.55 14.96
CA ARG A 300 -5.92 -10.46 15.29
C ARG A 300 -6.24 -11.16 16.60
N GLY A 301 -7.34 -10.82 17.20
CA GLY A 301 -7.81 -11.47 18.44
C GLY A 301 -8.39 -10.47 19.45
N PRO A 302 -8.73 -10.91 20.65
CA PRO A 302 -9.45 -10.11 21.63
C PRO A 302 -8.63 -8.93 22.22
N HIS A 303 -7.31 -8.96 22.08
CA HIS A 303 -6.43 -7.90 22.57
C HIS A 303 -5.81 -7.07 21.44
N CYS A 304 -6.50 -7.01 20.31
CA CYS A 304 -6.12 -6.16 19.20
C CYS A 304 -6.94 -4.87 19.24
N GLY A 305 -6.29 -3.76 19.58
CA GLY A 305 -6.89 -2.43 19.60
C GLY A 305 -7.18 -1.96 18.17
N GLY A 306 -8.36 -1.38 18.00
CA GLY A 306 -8.68 -0.53 16.86
C GLY A 306 -8.35 0.93 17.19
N PRO A 307 -8.64 1.84 16.26
CA PRO A 307 -8.62 3.27 16.51
C PRO A 307 -9.35 3.58 17.84
N TRP A 308 -8.73 4.40 18.69
CA TRP A 308 -9.29 4.79 19.98
C TRP A 308 -9.21 3.73 21.11
N SER A 309 -8.57 2.58 20.88
CA SER A 309 -8.32 1.68 22.00
C SER A 309 -7.29 2.31 22.94
N MET A 310 -7.73 2.56 24.18
CA MET A 310 -6.82 3.03 25.24
C MET A 310 -6.15 1.88 25.99
N THR A 311 -6.50 0.63 25.66
CA THR A 311 -6.12 -0.55 26.44
C THR A 311 -5.34 -1.58 25.63
N ASP A 312 -5.62 -1.67 24.34
CA ASP A 312 -5.04 -2.71 23.49
C ASP A 312 -4.16 -2.11 22.38
N PRO A 313 -2.97 -2.67 22.13
CA PRO A 313 -2.07 -2.21 21.07
C PRO A 313 -2.64 -2.54 19.69
N PRO A 314 -2.14 -1.89 18.62
CA PRO A 314 -2.44 -2.30 17.26
C PRO A 314 -1.99 -3.75 17.01
N CYS A 315 -2.58 -4.40 16.03
CA CYS A 315 -2.23 -5.75 15.62
C CYS A 315 -1.97 -5.84 14.12
N GLY A 316 -1.13 -6.80 13.74
CA GLY A 316 -0.75 -7.06 12.36
C GLY A 316 0.38 -6.17 11.85
N THR A 317 1.15 -6.68 10.90
CA THR A 317 2.42 -6.05 10.49
C THR A 317 2.37 -5.40 9.11
N VAL A 318 1.40 -5.72 8.27
CA VAL A 318 1.35 -5.26 6.87
C VAL A 318 0.26 -4.23 6.70
N TYR A 319 0.54 -2.99 7.12
CA TYR A 319 -0.42 -1.87 6.98
C TYR A 319 -0.45 -1.35 5.54
N ASN A 320 0.72 -1.11 4.97
CA ASN A 320 0.84 -0.66 3.59
C ASN A 320 2.20 -1.09 3.03
N LEU A 321 2.38 -0.99 1.73
CA LEU A 321 3.66 -1.22 1.09
C LEU A 321 3.87 -0.29 -0.10
N THR A 322 5.13 -0.09 -0.46
CA THR A 322 5.50 0.51 -1.73
C THR A 322 6.60 -0.31 -2.39
N LEU A 323 6.64 -0.30 -3.72
CA LEU A 323 7.69 -0.95 -4.50
C LEU A 323 8.79 0.06 -4.81
N SER A 324 10.04 -0.38 -4.78
CA SER A 324 11.15 0.50 -5.14
C SER A 324 11.03 1.01 -6.57
N THR A 325 11.47 2.24 -6.80
CA THR A 325 11.29 2.95 -8.08
C THR A 325 12.31 2.59 -9.14
N ASP A 326 13.30 1.73 -8.83
CA ASP A 326 14.19 1.17 -9.85
C ASP A 326 13.40 0.40 -10.93
N PRO A 327 13.94 0.27 -12.17
CA PRO A 327 13.18 -0.33 -13.28
C PRO A 327 12.68 -1.76 -13.01
N GLN A 328 13.36 -2.53 -12.15
CA GLN A 328 13.01 -3.90 -11.78
C GLN A 328 12.13 -3.96 -10.54
N GLN A 329 11.91 -2.84 -9.85
CA GLN A 329 11.19 -2.79 -8.57
C GLN A 329 11.70 -3.87 -7.59
N LYS A 330 13.01 -3.88 -7.33
CA LYS A 330 13.70 -4.97 -6.62
C LYS A 330 13.29 -5.16 -5.18
N TYR A 331 12.82 -4.11 -4.54
CA TYR A 331 12.50 -4.11 -3.12
C TYR A 331 11.03 -3.82 -2.88
N ILE A 332 10.51 -4.42 -1.82
CA ILE A 332 9.24 -4.08 -1.21
C ILE A 332 9.56 -3.37 0.11
N LEU A 333 9.02 -2.19 0.32
CA LEU A 333 9.08 -1.51 1.61
C LEU A 333 7.72 -1.63 2.28
N VAL A 334 7.68 -2.21 3.46
CA VAL A 334 6.44 -2.52 4.20
C VAL A 334 6.34 -1.62 5.42
N ALA A 335 5.24 -0.89 5.52
CA ALA A 335 4.87 -0.15 6.72
C ALA A 335 4.27 -1.11 7.75
N ASP A 336 4.93 -1.22 8.90
CA ASP A 336 4.50 -2.02 10.05
C ASP A 336 4.08 -1.09 11.19
N GLY A 337 2.80 -0.81 11.28
CA GLY A 337 2.24 0.09 12.29
C GLY A 337 2.25 -0.48 13.70
N THR A 338 2.36 -1.80 13.85
CA THR A 338 2.41 -2.46 15.16
C THR A 338 3.80 -2.42 15.76
N ASN A 339 4.83 -2.75 14.97
CA ASN A 339 6.22 -2.71 15.43
C ASN A 339 6.89 -1.35 15.18
N ASN A 340 6.18 -0.41 14.55
CA ASN A 340 6.68 0.94 14.23
C ASN A 340 7.98 0.91 13.40
N MET A 341 7.97 0.08 12.36
CA MET A 341 9.12 -0.16 11.49
C MET A 341 8.73 -0.07 10.02
N VAL A 342 9.70 0.27 9.18
CA VAL A 342 9.65 -0.01 7.75
C VAL A 342 10.60 -1.17 7.48
N TRP A 343 10.05 -2.28 6.99
CA TRP A 343 10.82 -3.46 6.58
C TRP A 343 11.14 -3.39 5.09
N ILE A 344 12.37 -3.72 4.73
CA ILE A 344 12.82 -3.77 3.33
C ILE A 344 13.02 -5.22 2.95
N LEU A 345 12.25 -5.70 1.98
CA LEU A 345 12.29 -7.07 1.50
C LEU A 345 12.85 -7.13 0.09
N ASN A 346 13.55 -8.20 -0.23
CA ASN A 346 13.78 -8.57 -1.61
C ASN A 346 12.44 -9.02 -2.23
N ARG A 347 12.07 -8.44 -3.36
CA ARG A 347 10.78 -8.69 -4.00
C ARG A 347 10.66 -10.11 -4.58
N ASP A 348 11.78 -10.74 -4.96
CA ASP A 348 11.74 -12.05 -5.60
C ASP A 348 11.39 -13.18 -4.63
N ASP A 349 11.96 -13.16 -3.44
CA ASP A 349 11.84 -14.23 -2.45
C ASP A 349 11.23 -13.81 -1.12
N GLY A 350 10.99 -12.50 -0.92
CA GLY A 350 10.46 -11.96 0.33
C GLY A 350 11.47 -11.92 1.48
N ALA A 351 12.75 -12.16 1.21
CA ALA A 351 13.79 -12.11 2.24
C ALA A 351 13.93 -10.71 2.84
N LEU A 352 13.94 -10.62 4.16
CA LEU A 352 14.22 -9.36 4.87
C LEU A 352 15.69 -8.98 4.65
N VAL A 353 15.92 -7.81 4.05
CA VAL A 353 17.25 -7.32 3.69
C VAL A 353 17.63 -6.02 4.40
N GLY A 354 16.69 -5.34 5.04
CA GLY A 354 16.94 -4.11 5.78
C GLY A 354 15.71 -3.61 6.51
N SER A 355 15.89 -2.57 7.30
CA SER A 355 14.79 -1.88 7.99
C SER A 355 15.23 -0.50 8.47
N PHE A 356 14.26 0.35 8.79
CA PHE A 356 14.48 1.61 9.50
C PHE A 356 13.23 1.98 10.31
N GLY A 357 13.35 2.97 11.20
CA GLY A 357 12.29 3.39 12.10
C GLY A 357 12.60 3.03 13.55
N GLY A 358 11.61 2.54 14.27
CA GLY A 358 11.64 2.23 15.69
C GLY A 358 10.66 3.09 16.47
N THR A 359 10.10 2.56 17.56
CA THR A 359 9.03 3.21 18.34
C THR A 359 9.48 4.54 18.96
N GLY A 360 8.70 5.59 18.75
CA GLY A 360 8.89 6.88 19.42
C GLY A 360 8.43 8.08 18.61
N HIS A 361 8.72 9.29 19.12
CA HIS A 361 8.25 10.54 18.55
C HIS A 361 9.38 11.48 18.07
N TYR A 362 10.66 11.10 18.20
CA TYR A 362 11.76 11.85 17.59
C TYR A 362 11.80 11.62 16.08
N ALA A 363 12.47 12.52 15.37
CA ALA A 363 12.70 12.37 13.94
C ALA A 363 13.39 11.04 13.63
N GLY A 364 12.83 10.28 12.70
CA GLY A 364 13.28 8.94 12.34
C GLY A 364 12.70 7.81 13.18
N GLN A 365 12.09 8.09 14.33
CA GLN A 365 11.25 7.13 15.03
C GLN A 365 9.82 7.19 14.48
N LEU A 366 9.06 6.13 14.66
CA LEU A 366 7.71 5.97 14.13
C LEU A 366 6.72 5.67 15.25
N HIS A 367 5.48 6.09 15.04
CA HIS A 367 4.36 5.73 15.90
C HIS A 367 3.12 5.45 15.03
N TRP A 368 2.70 4.20 14.99
CA TRP A 368 1.56 3.72 14.21
C TRP A 368 1.58 4.22 12.76
N ILE A 369 2.62 3.80 12.03
CA ILE A 369 2.73 4.07 10.60
C ILE A 369 1.60 3.33 9.85
N ASP A 370 0.80 4.07 9.07
CA ASP A 370 -0.36 3.53 8.33
C ASP A 370 -0.13 3.56 6.82
N SER A 371 0.63 4.54 6.33
CA SER A 371 0.88 4.72 4.91
C SER A 371 2.36 4.94 4.59
N ILE A 372 2.73 4.57 3.37
CA ILE A 372 4.09 4.68 2.83
C ILE A 372 4.05 4.94 1.33
N ALA A 373 4.87 5.86 0.86
CA ALA A 373 5.05 6.12 -0.57
C ALA A 373 6.52 6.41 -0.89
N MET A 374 6.91 6.29 -2.17
CA MET A 374 8.28 6.54 -2.62
C MET A 374 8.29 7.43 -3.86
N ASP A 375 9.17 8.42 -3.89
CA ASP A 375 9.38 9.27 -5.07
C ASP A 375 10.37 8.64 -6.08
N SER A 376 10.51 9.28 -7.25
CA SER A 376 11.38 8.79 -8.33
C SER A 376 12.86 8.74 -7.95
N LYS A 377 13.28 9.47 -6.92
CA LYS A 377 14.65 9.53 -6.40
C LYS A 377 14.91 8.49 -5.31
N GLY A 378 13.87 7.73 -4.94
CA GLY A 378 13.91 6.71 -3.90
C GLY A 378 13.77 7.28 -2.48
N ASN A 379 13.35 8.53 -2.30
CA ASN A 379 12.98 9.02 -0.98
C ASN A 379 11.67 8.37 -0.55
N VAL A 380 11.58 7.99 0.72
CA VAL A 380 10.41 7.35 1.31
C VAL A 380 9.67 8.33 2.19
N TYR A 381 8.36 8.36 2.06
CA TYR A 381 7.47 9.17 2.88
C TYR A 381 6.58 8.25 3.71
N THR A 382 6.42 8.56 4.99
CA THR A 382 5.61 7.77 5.93
C THR A 382 4.56 8.63 6.58
N GLY A 383 3.32 8.13 6.67
CA GLY A 383 2.20 8.77 7.37
C GLY A 383 1.86 8.03 8.64
N GLU A 384 1.67 8.76 9.72
CA GLU A 384 1.39 8.22 11.04
C GLU A 384 -0.02 8.63 11.51
N VAL A 385 -0.76 7.65 12.00
CA VAL A 385 -2.09 7.84 12.57
C VAL A 385 -2.07 7.88 14.09
N GLU A 386 -3.23 7.92 14.71
CA GLU A 386 -3.46 7.99 16.14
C GLU A 386 -2.65 9.13 16.80
N ASP A 387 -1.77 8.86 17.73
CA ASP A 387 -0.94 9.86 18.41
C ASP A 387 0.32 10.28 17.63
N GLY A 388 0.63 9.59 16.53
CA GLY A 388 1.74 9.94 15.64
C GLY A 388 1.51 11.26 14.93
N LYS A 389 0.39 11.40 14.24
CA LYS A 389 -0.12 12.65 13.63
C LYS A 389 0.94 13.43 12.84
N ARG A 390 1.77 12.76 12.08
CA ARG A 390 2.85 13.39 11.30
C ARG A 390 3.14 12.65 10.01
N ILE A 391 3.83 13.35 9.15
CA ILE A 391 4.48 12.83 7.96
C ILE A 391 5.99 13.00 8.11
N GLN A 392 6.76 12.01 7.68
CA GLN A 392 8.23 12.08 7.66
C GLN A 392 8.78 11.69 6.30
N LYS A 393 9.93 12.28 5.94
CA LYS A 393 10.71 11.94 4.75
C LYS A 393 11.99 11.23 5.16
N PHE A 394 12.28 10.13 4.50
CA PHE A 394 13.53 9.38 4.64
C PHE A 394 14.28 9.38 3.31
N VAL A 395 15.55 9.73 3.34
CA VAL A 395 16.38 9.81 2.14
C VAL A 395 17.37 8.65 2.10
N PRO A 396 17.64 8.05 0.91
CA PRO A 396 18.63 6.99 0.80
C PRO A 396 20.02 7.52 1.12
N VAL A 397 20.78 6.75 1.91
CA VAL A 397 22.19 7.00 2.20
C VAL A 397 23.01 6.46 1.04
N LYS A 398 23.83 7.31 0.45
CA LYS A 398 24.75 6.93 -0.65
C LYS A 398 26.00 6.24 -0.13
#